data_9c63855541695e34404b9aa8a77f1060
#
_entry.id   9c63855541695e34404b9aa8a77f1060
#
_cell.length_a   1.000
_cell.length_b   1.000
_cell.length_c   1.000
_cell.angle_alpha   90.00
_cell.angle_beta   90.00
_cell.angle_gamma   90.00
#
_symmetry.space_group_name_H-M   'P 1'
#
loop_
_entity.id
_entity.type
_entity.pdbx_description
1 polymer ?
#
loop_
_entity_poly.entity_id
_entity_poly.type
_entity_poly.pdbx_seq_one_letter_code
_entity_poly.pdbx_strand_id
1 'polypeptide(L)'
;MKKTAIKILLVDDEPDILEIVSYNLKNEGYKVYTAKNGIEAIASAKLNNPHLIILDIMMPEMDGIEACEKIRATKGLENVLITFFTARGEDYSQVAGFDVGADDYITKPIKPKVLVSKIKALLRRVNEVQNISSNNVKVGEIVIDREEYVIIKEGEKLSLPKKEFELFALLASKPDKVFKRDDILDKVWGNEVVVGGRTIDVHIRKLREKIGDKYFKTVKGVGYKFVINED
;
A
#
# COMPACT_ATOMS: atom_id res chain seq x y z
N MET A 1 -4.75 28.44 -0.03
CA MET A 1 -4.01 27.44 0.77
C MET A 1 -2.85 26.91 -0.05
N LYS A 2 -1.59 26.99 0.43
CA LYS A 2 -0.44 26.36 -0.26
C LYS A 2 -0.64 24.84 -0.23
N LYS A 3 -0.76 24.20 -1.39
CA LYS A 3 -0.71 22.74 -1.49
C LYS A 3 0.61 22.27 -0.86
N THR A 4 0.53 21.53 0.22
CA THR A 4 1.71 20.90 0.83
C THR A 4 2.31 19.97 -0.23
N ALA A 5 3.57 20.16 -0.57
CA ALA A 5 4.23 19.34 -1.60
C ALA A 5 4.26 17.88 -1.15
N ILE A 6 3.83 16.97 -2.01
CA ILE A 6 3.89 15.53 -1.76
C ILE A 6 5.36 15.14 -1.61
N LYS A 7 5.68 14.44 -0.53
CA LYS A 7 7.02 13.97 -0.20
C LYS A 7 7.17 12.52 -0.61
N ILE A 8 8.23 12.20 -1.34
CA ILE A 8 8.57 10.85 -1.79
C ILE A 8 9.97 10.52 -1.28
N LEU A 9 10.14 9.35 -0.69
CA LEU A 9 11.43 8.78 -0.36
C LEU A 9 11.76 7.71 -1.41
N LEU A 10 12.87 7.90 -2.13
CA LEU A 10 13.40 6.96 -3.10
C LEU A 10 14.61 6.26 -2.49
N VAL A 11 14.59 4.94 -2.48
CA VAL A 11 15.61 4.10 -1.87
C VAL A 11 16.13 3.10 -2.89
N ASP A 12 17.42 3.20 -3.19
CA ASP A 12 18.09 2.36 -4.19
C ASP A 12 19.60 2.46 -3.96
N ASP A 13 20.35 1.38 -4.06
CA ASP A 13 21.81 1.42 -3.89
C ASP A 13 22.54 1.88 -5.18
N GLU A 14 21.85 1.92 -6.31
CA GLU A 14 22.39 2.39 -7.59
C GLU A 14 22.28 3.93 -7.69
N PRO A 15 23.41 4.71 -7.68
CA PRO A 15 23.36 6.17 -7.74
C PRO A 15 22.68 6.71 -8.99
N ASP A 16 22.86 6.04 -10.13
CA ASP A 16 22.27 6.42 -11.42
C ASP A 16 20.75 6.33 -11.37
N ILE A 17 20.20 5.31 -10.72
CA ILE A 17 18.75 5.15 -10.51
C ILE A 17 18.23 6.28 -9.62
N LEU A 18 18.93 6.56 -8.51
CA LEU A 18 18.57 7.66 -7.61
C LEU A 18 18.56 9.00 -8.35
N GLU A 19 19.56 9.27 -9.20
CA GLU A 19 19.64 10.52 -9.95
C GLU A 19 18.50 10.63 -10.98
N ILE A 20 18.37 9.64 -11.86
CA ILE A 20 17.40 9.67 -12.96
C ILE A 20 15.96 9.72 -12.42
N VAL A 21 15.63 8.89 -11.44
CA VAL A 21 14.27 8.83 -10.91
C VAL A 21 13.95 10.08 -10.09
N SER A 22 14.89 10.56 -9.24
CA SER A 22 14.71 11.80 -8.49
C SER A 22 14.50 13.00 -9.40
N TYR A 23 15.29 13.12 -10.48
CA TYR A 23 15.13 14.19 -11.45
C TYR A 23 13.73 14.22 -12.05
N ASN A 24 13.22 13.06 -12.51
CA ASN A 24 11.89 12.98 -13.10
C ASN A 24 10.78 13.31 -12.09
N LEU A 25 10.89 12.81 -10.84
CA LEU A 25 9.90 13.09 -9.80
C LEU A 25 9.92 14.57 -9.35
N LYS A 26 11.10 15.20 -9.23
CA LYS A 26 11.24 16.63 -8.92
C LYS A 26 10.61 17.49 -10.00
N ASN A 27 10.78 17.14 -11.29
CA ASN A 27 10.15 17.85 -12.41
C ASN A 27 8.62 17.80 -12.37
N GLU A 28 8.05 16.79 -11.73
CA GLU A 28 6.60 16.68 -11.50
C GLU A 28 6.13 17.44 -10.24
N GLY A 29 7.03 18.15 -9.57
CA GLY A 29 6.73 18.98 -8.40
C GLY A 29 6.75 18.25 -7.07
N TYR A 30 7.23 17.00 -7.01
CA TYR A 30 7.38 16.25 -5.77
C TYR A 30 8.62 16.69 -4.98
N LYS A 31 8.54 16.65 -3.65
CA LYS A 31 9.71 16.77 -2.78
C LYS A 31 10.32 15.39 -2.60
N VAL A 32 11.51 15.17 -3.17
CA VAL A 32 12.17 13.87 -3.18
C VAL A 32 13.33 13.84 -2.20
N TYR A 33 13.34 12.83 -1.35
CA TYR A 33 14.45 12.42 -0.49
C TYR A 33 15.01 11.11 -1.01
N THR A 34 16.27 10.84 -0.75
CA THR A 34 16.96 9.62 -1.20
C THR A 34 17.62 8.90 -0.04
N ALA A 35 17.78 7.59 -0.16
CA ALA A 35 18.54 6.72 0.73
C ALA A 35 19.18 5.60 -0.10
N LYS A 36 20.27 4.99 0.38
CA LYS A 36 21.05 4.00 -0.37
C LYS A 36 20.91 2.57 0.16
N ASN A 37 20.26 2.40 1.28
CA ASN A 37 19.99 1.11 1.91
C ASN A 37 18.81 1.21 2.87
N GLY A 38 18.38 0.08 3.43
CA GLY A 38 17.24 0.02 4.33
C GLY A 38 17.43 0.78 5.64
N ILE A 39 18.66 0.87 6.16
CA ILE A 39 18.96 1.60 7.40
C ILE A 39 18.74 3.10 7.19
N GLU A 40 19.31 3.66 6.11
CA GLU A 40 19.10 5.04 5.73
C GLU A 40 17.62 5.34 5.43
N ALA A 41 16.93 4.37 4.79
CA ALA A 41 15.51 4.49 4.46
C ALA A 41 14.66 4.69 5.72
N ILE A 42 14.87 3.88 6.76
CA ILE A 42 14.13 3.99 8.03
C ILE A 42 14.42 5.35 8.71
N ALA A 43 15.68 5.75 8.76
CA ALA A 43 16.09 7.04 9.35
C ALA A 43 15.45 8.22 8.61
N SER A 44 15.51 8.20 7.26
CA SER A 44 14.93 9.24 6.42
C SER A 44 13.39 9.25 6.49
N ALA A 45 12.74 8.10 6.57
CA ALA A 45 11.30 8.01 6.70
C ALA A 45 10.82 8.63 8.02
N LYS A 46 11.47 8.34 9.15
CA LYS A 46 11.17 8.94 10.46
C LYS A 46 11.36 10.46 10.46
N LEU A 47 12.42 10.96 9.84
CA LEU A 47 12.74 12.39 9.82
C LEU A 47 11.80 13.19 8.91
N ASN A 48 11.50 12.66 7.73
CA ASN A 48 10.84 13.41 6.66
C ASN A 48 9.34 13.15 6.55
N ASN A 49 8.85 12.05 7.12
CA ASN A 49 7.47 11.63 7.08
C ASN A 49 6.92 11.62 5.63
N PRO A 50 7.44 10.75 4.74
CA PRO A 50 7.05 10.72 3.34
C PRO A 50 5.62 10.21 3.16
N HIS A 51 4.98 10.57 2.04
CA HIS A 51 3.67 10.04 1.65
C HIS A 51 3.80 8.74 0.86
N LEU A 52 4.94 8.55 0.17
CA LEU A 52 5.28 7.36 -0.60
C LEU A 52 6.75 7.03 -0.41
N ILE A 53 7.06 5.76 -0.25
CA ILE A 53 8.41 5.20 -0.30
C ILE A 53 8.50 4.31 -1.54
N ILE A 54 9.47 4.58 -2.40
CA ILE A 54 9.85 3.74 -3.53
C ILE A 54 11.11 3.01 -3.08
N LEU A 55 11.07 1.70 -2.97
CA LEU A 55 12.03 0.91 -2.23
C LEU A 55 12.58 -0.23 -3.09
N ASP A 56 13.88 -0.22 -3.37
CA ASP A 56 14.48 -1.41 -3.96
C ASP A 56 14.53 -2.55 -2.93
N ILE A 57 14.46 -3.77 -3.41
CA ILE A 57 14.56 -4.98 -2.59
C ILE A 57 16.03 -5.32 -2.36
N MET A 58 16.83 -5.34 -3.41
CA MET A 58 18.21 -5.83 -3.37
C MET A 58 19.19 -4.71 -3.04
N MET A 59 19.46 -4.50 -1.76
CA MET A 59 20.38 -3.47 -1.28
C MET A 59 21.36 -4.04 -0.24
N PRO A 60 22.54 -3.46 -0.11
CA PRO A 60 23.52 -3.85 0.92
C PRO A 60 23.02 -3.45 2.32
N GLU A 61 23.62 -4.04 3.36
CA GLU A 61 23.42 -3.80 4.79
C GLU A 61 22.03 -4.20 5.29
N MET A 62 20.96 -3.70 4.71
CA MET A 62 19.57 -4.03 4.99
C MET A 62 18.79 -3.99 3.69
N ASP A 63 18.18 -5.10 3.32
CA ASP A 63 17.36 -5.21 2.13
C ASP A 63 16.02 -4.48 2.27
N GLY A 64 15.31 -4.34 1.13
CA GLY A 64 14.06 -3.60 1.11
C GLY A 64 12.90 -4.32 1.80
N ILE A 65 12.92 -5.65 1.88
CA ILE A 65 11.87 -6.42 2.56
C ILE A 65 11.97 -6.19 4.07
N GLU A 66 13.16 -6.34 4.64
CA GLU A 66 13.42 -6.08 6.05
C GLU A 66 13.15 -4.60 6.40
N ALA A 67 13.56 -3.67 5.51
CA ALA A 67 13.27 -2.25 5.69
C ALA A 67 11.77 -1.95 5.70
N CYS A 68 11.00 -2.55 4.78
CA CYS A 68 9.54 -2.42 4.73
C CYS A 68 8.89 -2.88 6.03
N GLU A 69 9.26 -4.06 6.52
CA GLU A 69 8.76 -4.61 7.78
C GLU A 69 9.01 -3.67 8.96
N LYS A 70 10.25 -3.17 9.10
CA LYS A 70 10.64 -2.23 10.16
C LYS A 70 9.93 -0.87 10.04
N ILE A 71 9.72 -0.38 8.82
CA ILE A 71 8.95 0.85 8.58
C ILE A 71 7.49 0.66 9.02
N ARG A 72 6.87 -0.48 8.66
CA ARG A 72 5.51 -0.81 9.09
C ARG A 72 5.35 -0.94 10.59
N ALA A 73 6.37 -1.43 11.29
CA ALA A 73 6.39 -1.52 12.75
C ALA A 73 6.70 -0.17 13.44
N THR A 74 7.05 0.88 12.68
CA THR A 74 7.40 2.19 13.23
C THR A 74 6.16 3.04 13.43
N LYS A 75 5.93 3.52 14.67
CA LYS A 75 4.81 4.41 15.02
C LYS A 75 4.79 5.67 14.14
N GLY A 76 3.65 5.92 13.49
CA GLY A 76 3.42 7.05 12.59
C GLY A 76 3.79 6.78 11.13
N LEU A 77 4.35 5.60 10.81
CA LEU A 77 4.67 5.19 9.43
C LEU A 77 3.87 3.97 8.98
N GLU A 78 2.94 3.49 9.80
CA GLU A 78 2.14 2.29 9.53
C GLU A 78 1.38 2.38 8.20
N ASN A 79 0.90 3.59 7.87
CA ASN A 79 0.03 3.86 6.71
C ASN A 79 0.76 4.55 5.55
N VAL A 80 2.09 4.73 5.62
CA VAL A 80 2.85 5.27 4.50
C VAL A 80 2.74 4.35 3.28
N LEU A 81 2.54 4.89 2.09
CA LEU A 81 2.56 4.05 0.89
C LEU A 81 3.96 3.52 0.65
N ILE A 82 4.08 2.21 0.40
CA ILE A 82 5.34 1.57 0.02
C ILE A 82 5.14 0.80 -1.28
N THR A 83 5.94 1.14 -2.29
CA THR A 83 6.02 0.38 -3.53
C THR A 83 7.43 -0.15 -3.71
N PHE A 84 7.57 -1.44 -3.97
CA PHE A 84 8.86 -1.98 -4.37
C PHE A 84 9.20 -1.58 -5.79
N PHE A 85 10.47 -1.27 -6.04
CA PHE A 85 11.01 -0.94 -7.35
C PHE A 85 12.30 -1.73 -7.56
N THR A 86 12.21 -2.89 -8.18
CA THR A 86 13.32 -3.84 -8.20
C THR A 86 13.45 -4.56 -9.54
N ALA A 87 14.63 -5.11 -9.81
CA ALA A 87 14.87 -5.93 -10.96
C ALA A 87 13.95 -7.17 -10.94
N ARG A 88 13.64 -7.69 -12.12
CA ARG A 88 12.76 -8.84 -12.31
C ARG A 88 13.32 -10.05 -11.57
N GLY A 89 12.80 -10.32 -10.42
CA GLY A 89 13.14 -11.48 -9.61
C GLY A 89 11.87 -12.20 -9.18
N GLU A 90 11.88 -13.46 -9.33
CA GLU A 90 11.03 -14.54 -8.86
C GLU A 90 9.68 -14.17 -8.19
N ASP A 91 8.63 -14.90 -8.53
CA ASP A 91 7.30 -14.83 -7.88
C ASP A 91 7.38 -14.81 -6.34
N TYR A 92 8.45 -15.37 -5.77
CA TYR A 92 8.73 -15.40 -4.35
C TYR A 92 8.99 -14.01 -3.76
N SER A 93 9.78 -13.15 -4.43
CA SER A 93 10.06 -11.79 -3.95
C SER A 93 8.81 -10.91 -3.94
N GLN A 94 7.89 -11.11 -4.91
CA GLN A 94 6.63 -10.39 -4.92
C GLN A 94 5.72 -10.83 -3.77
N VAL A 95 5.59 -12.13 -3.53
CA VAL A 95 4.78 -12.66 -2.43
C VAL A 95 5.36 -12.21 -1.08
N ALA A 96 6.68 -12.35 -0.88
CA ALA A 96 7.35 -11.90 0.34
C ALA A 96 7.18 -10.39 0.57
N GLY A 97 7.30 -9.57 -0.49
CA GLY A 97 7.11 -8.12 -0.40
C GLY A 97 5.70 -7.72 0.03
N PHE A 98 4.67 -8.39 -0.47
CA PHE A 98 3.30 -8.16 -0.02
C PHE A 98 3.06 -8.70 1.39
N ASP A 99 3.72 -9.78 1.77
CA ASP A 99 3.64 -10.35 3.12
C ASP A 99 4.15 -9.39 4.19
N VAL A 100 5.15 -8.55 3.90
CA VAL A 100 5.64 -7.52 4.82
C VAL A 100 4.88 -6.19 4.73
N GLY A 101 3.84 -6.10 3.90
CA GLY A 101 2.91 -4.95 3.88
C GLY A 101 3.20 -3.89 2.83
N ALA A 102 3.88 -4.23 1.73
CA ALA A 102 3.97 -3.34 0.58
C ALA A 102 2.60 -3.15 -0.10
N ASP A 103 2.40 -1.96 -0.68
CA ASP A 103 1.14 -1.59 -1.33
C ASP A 103 1.15 -1.91 -2.83
N ASP A 104 2.33 -1.91 -3.45
CA ASP A 104 2.49 -2.15 -4.88
C ASP A 104 3.90 -2.65 -5.22
N TYR A 105 4.09 -3.06 -6.48
CA TYR A 105 5.33 -3.60 -6.99
C TYR A 105 5.59 -3.10 -8.41
N ILE A 106 6.78 -2.55 -8.65
CA ILE A 106 7.21 -2.03 -9.94
C ILE A 106 8.51 -2.73 -10.35
N THR A 107 8.52 -3.35 -11.51
CA THR A 107 9.70 -4.05 -12.02
C THR A 107 10.61 -3.12 -12.83
N LYS A 108 11.93 -3.21 -12.59
CA LYS A 108 12.98 -2.65 -13.45
C LYS A 108 13.23 -3.61 -14.65
N PRO A 109 13.61 -3.14 -15.84
CA PRO A 109 13.68 -1.74 -16.22
C PRO A 109 12.30 -1.14 -16.57
N ILE A 110 12.08 0.12 -16.24
CA ILE A 110 10.87 0.86 -16.59
C ILE A 110 11.24 2.23 -17.17
N LYS A 111 10.49 2.66 -18.19
CA LYS A 111 10.68 4.02 -18.73
C LYS A 111 10.30 5.06 -17.70
N PRO A 112 11.08 6.15 -17.49
CA PRO A 112 10.80 7.15 -16.47
C PRO A 112 9.39 7.73 -16.52
N LYS A 113 8.85 8.00 -17.71
CA LYS A 113 7.47 8.48 -17.89
C LYS A 113 6.42 7.49 -17.39
N VAL A 114 6.65 6.19 -17.57
CA VAL A 114 5.74 5.14 -17.11
C VAL A 114 5.80 5.01 -15.58
N LEU A 115 7.01 5.09 -15.01
CA LEU A 115 7.19 5.11 -13.55
C LEU A 115 6.45 6.29 -12.93
N VAL A 116 6.64 7.50 -13.48
CA VAL A 116 5.93 8.70 -13.01
C VAL A 116 4.41 8.54 -13.10
N SER A 117 3.89 7.96 -14.19
CA SER A 117 2.45 7.71 -14.33
C SER A 117 1.92 6.75 -13.27
N LYS A 118 2.65 5.66 -12.98
CA LYS A 118 2.30 4.71 -11.91
C LYS A 118 2.29 5.40 -10.54
N ILE A 119 3.32 6.18 -10.24
CA ILE A 119 3.42 6.94 -8.98
C ILE A 119 2.27 7.94 -8.85
N LYS A 120 1.91 8.67 -9.91
CA LYS A 120 0.75 9.55 -9.93
C LYS A 120 -0.55 8.79 -9.62
N ALA A 121 -0.74 7.62 -10.22
CA ALA A 121 -1.91 6.79 -9.99
C ALA A 121 -2.00 6.31 -8.53
N LEU A 122 -0.87 5.87 -7.94
CA LEU A 122 -0.79 5.49 -6.52
C LEU A 122 -1.15 6.68 -5.60
N LEU A 123 -0.59 7.86 -5.87
CA LEU A 123 -0.79 9.05 -5.05
C LEU A 123 -2.18 9.69 -5.24
N ARG A 124 -2.79 9.62 -6.43
CA ARG A 124 -4.14 10.16 -6.70
C ARG A 124 -5.18 9.55 -5.78
N ARG A 125 -5.08 8.26 -5.53
CA ARG A 125 -6.01 7.53 -4.65
C ARG A 125 -5.92 7.97 -3.20
N VAL A 126 -4.74 8.44 -2.76
CA VAL A 126 -4.59 9.08 -1.44
C VAL A 126 -5.49 10.30 -1.34
N ASN A 127 -5.62 11.08 -2.41
CA ASN A 127 -6.39 12.31 -2.44
C ASN A 127 -7.89 12.09 -2.74
N GLU A 128 -8.26 11.07 -3.50
CA GLU A 128 -9.66 10.78 -3.86
C GLU A 128 -10.44 10.18 -2.67
N VAL A 129 -9.77 9.39 -1.83
CA VAL A 129 -10.37 8.85 -0.60
C VAL A 129 -10.59 9.94 0.45
N GLN A 130 -9.80 11.02 0.44
CA GLN A 130 -10.03 12.20 1.30
C GLN A 130 -11.24 13.05 0.87
N ASN A 131 -11.72 12.90 -0.36
CA ASN A 131 -12.86 13.66 -0.89
C ASN A 131 -14.21 12.94 -0.81
N ILE A 132 -14.24 11.67 -0.39
CA ILE A 132 -15.50 10.99 -0.06
C ILE A 132 -15.78 11.29 1.42
N SER A 133 -16.22 12.52 1.65
CA SER A 133 -16.75 12.96 2.94
C SER A 133 -17.97 12.11 3.29
N SER A 134 -17.84 11.36 4.28
CA SER A 134 -18.70 11.15 5.44
C SER A 134 -18.35 9.84 6.15
N ASN A 135 -17.64 10.01 7.24
CA ASN A 135 -17.98 9.43 8.52
C ASN A 135 -17.85 7.91 8.69
N ASN A 136 -17.52 7.58 9.90
CA ASN A 136 -17.51 6.25 10.49
C ASN A 136 -18.61 5.36 9.92
N VAL A 137 -18.25 4.36 9.15
CA VAL A 137 -19.19 3.37 8.62
C VAL A 137 -19.23 2.21 9.61
N LYS A 138 -20.36 2.06 10.30
CA LYS A 138 -20.56 0.92 11.19
C LYS A 138 -21.07 -0.28 10.41
N VAL A 139 -20.36 -1.40 10.50
CA VAL A 139 -20.68 -2.64 9.83
C VAL A 139 -20.64 -3.78 10.85
N GLY A 140 -21.79 -4.14 11.38
CA GLY A 140 -21.87 -5.06 12.53
C GLY A 140 -21.21 -4.45 13.77
N GLU A 141 -20.26 -5.17 14.36
CA GLU A 141 -19.49 -4.72 15.53
C GLU A 141 -18.25 -3.89 15.18
N ILE A 142 -17.99 -3.69 13.89
CA ILE A 142 -16.81 -3.01 13.39
C ILE A 142 -17.19 -1.61 12.92
N VAL A 143 -16.42 -0.61 13.37
CA VAL A 143 -16.51 0.77 12.87
C VAL A 143 -15.28 1.07 12.03
N ILE A 144 -15.52 1.56 10.82
CA ILE A 144 -14.47 1.96 9.89
C ILE A 144 -14.35 3.48 9.95
N ASP A 145 -13.25 3.97 10.50
CA ASP A 145 -12.93 5.39 10.50
C ASP A 145 -12.04 5.71 9.30
N ARG A 146 -12.64 6.36 8.31
CA ARG A 146 -11.94 6.71 7.07
C ARG A 146 -11.08 7.96 7.19
N GLU A 147 -11.30 8.79 8.22
CA GLU A 147 -10.50 9.99 8.45
C GLU A 147 -9.19 9.63 9.15
N GLU A 148 -9.26 8.77 10.17
CA GLU A 148 -8.08 8.29 10.88
C GLU A 148 -7.42 7.06 10.22
N TYR A 149 -8.04 6.45 9.19
CA TYR A 149 -7.59 5.21 8.57
C TYR A 149 -7.42 4.06 9.55
N VAL A 150 -8.34 3.97 10.50
CA VAL A 150 -8.37 2.91 11.52
C VAL A 150 -9.69 2.15 11.49
N ILE A 151 -9.66 0.94 12.01
CA ILE A 151 -10.85 0.16 12.32
C ILE A 151 -10.99 0.13 13.84
N ILE A 152 -12.22 0.22 14.32
CA ILE A 152 -12.52 0.03 15.73
C ILE A 152 -13.34 -1.26 15.85
N LYS A 153 -12.80 -2.25 16.53
CA LYS A 153 -13.45 -3.52 16.80
C LYS A 153 -13.44 -3.77 18.30
N GLU A 154 -14.58 -4.06 18.88
CA GLU A 154 -14.72 -4.30 20.33
C GLU A 154 -14.17 -3.16 21.20
N GLY A 155 -14.18 -1.93 20.67
CA GLY A 155 -13.65 -0.73 21.34
C GLY A 155 -12.14 -0.51 21.15
N GLU A 156 -11.41 -1.45 20.56
CA GLU A 156 -9.99 -1.32 20.26
C GLU A 156 -9.75 -0.73 18.86
N LYS A 157 -8.83 0.25 18.78
CA LYS A 157 -8.38 0.82 17.50
C LYS A 157 -7.33 -0.09 16.87
N LEU A 158 -7.58 -0.54 15.64
CA LEU A 158 -6.68 -1.34 14.83
C LEU A 158 -6.23 -0.53 13.61
N SER A 159 -4.94 -0.25 13.51
CA SER A 159 -4.33 0.34 12.31
C SER A 159 -3.99 -0.74 11.30
N LEU A 160 -4.31 -0.49 10.04
CA LEU A 160 -3.99 -1.38 8.92
C LEU A 160 -3.12 -0.65 7.90
N PRO A 161 -2.21 -1.33 7.21
CA PRO A 161 -1.59 -0.81 6.00
C PRO A 161 -2.65 -0.34 5.02
N LYS A 162 -2.34 0.72 4.28
CA LYS A 162 -3.34 1.44 3.47
C LYS A 162 -4.13 0.52 2.53
N LYS A 163 -3.47 -0.41 1.83
CA LYS A 163 -4.15 -1.31 0.89
C LYS A 163 -5.01 -2.38 1.59
N GLU A 164 -4.62 -2.81 2.77
CA GLU A 164 -5.47 -3.66 3.60
C GLU A 164 -6.73 -2.91 4.04
N PHE A 165 -6.56 -1.64 4.48
CA PHE A 165 -7.69 -0.79 4.85
C PHE A 165 -8.63 -0.53 3.67
N GLU A 166 -8.10 -0.15 2.50
CA GLU A 166 -8.90 0.09 1.29
C GLU A 166 -9.66 -1.16 0.84
N LEU A 167 -9.00 -2.32 0.85
CA LEU A 167 -9.63 -3.61 0.53
C LEU A 167 -10.75 -3.95 1.51
N PHE A 168 -10.48 -3.82 2.80
CA PHE A 168 -11.49 -4.04 3.84
C PHE A 168 -12.69 -3.08 3.65
N ALA A 169 -12.43 -1.78 3.52
CA ALA A 169 -13.47 -0.77 3.35
C ALA A 169 -14.29 -0.98 2.07
N LEU A 170 -13.67 -1.49 0.99
CA LEU A 170 -14.39 -1.86 -0.23
C LEU A 170 -15.34 -3.03 0.03
N LEU A 171 -14.85 -4.12 0.63
CA LEU A 171 -15.67 -5.31 0.87
C LEU A 171 -16.80 -5.01 1.88
N ALA A 172 -16.50 -4.27 2.93
CA ALA A 172 -17.44 -3.86 3.97
C ALA A 172 -18.47 -2.82 3.50
N SER A 173 -18.20 -2.11 2.40
CA SER A 173 -19.14 -1.12 1.83
C SER A 173 -20.47 -1.73 1.36
N LYS A 174 -20.47 -3.01 1.04
CA LYS A 174 -21.66 -3.78 0.63
C LYS A 174 -21.53 -5.21 1.17
N PRO A 175 -21.90 -5.44 2.44
CA PRO A 175 -21.89 -6.77 3.02
C PRO A 175 -22.67 -7.76 2.16
N ASP A 176 -22.24 -9.01 2.16
CA ASP A 176 -22.77 -10.14 1.36
C ASP A 176 -22.65 -10.03 -0.16
N LYS A 177 -22.26 -8.86 -0.67
CA LYS A 177 -21.94 -8.72 -2.09
C LYS A 177 -20.60 -9.38 -2.41
N VAL A 178 -20.60 -10.26 -3.43
CA VAL A 178 -19.36 -10.78 -3.99
C VAL A 178 -18.71 -9.73 -4.90
N PHE A 179 -17.49 -9.33 -4.57
CA PHE A 179 -16.64 -8.51 -5.43
C PHE A 179 -15.74 -9.43 -6.24
N LYS A 180 -15.77 -9.29 -7.57
CA LYS A 180 -14.88 -10.02 -8.47
C LYS A 180 -13.45 -9.57 -8.28
N ARG A 181 -12.48 -10.46 -8.56
CA ARG A 181 -11.04 -10.14 -8.43
C ARG A 181 -10.63 -8.93 -9.25
N ASP A 182 -11.09 -8.83 -10.50
CA ASP A 182 -10.78 -7.70 -11.37
C ASP A 182 -11.36 -6.39 -10.84
N ASP A 183 -12.61 -6.43 -10.33
CA ASP A 183 -13.24 -5.25 -9.69
C ASP A 183 -12.49 -4.80 -8.43
N ILE A 184 -11.94 -5.74 -7.66
CA ILE A 184 -11.13 -5.45 -6.47
C ILE A 184 -9.81 -4.83 -6.89
N LEU A 185 -9.12 -5.41 -7.87
CA LEU A 185 -7.86 -4.88 -8.39
C LEU A 185 -8.05 -3.46 -8.92
N ASP A 186 -9.05 -3.25 -9.76
CA ASP A 186 -9.35 -1.93 -10.30
C ASP A 186 -9.61 -0.89 -9.21
N LYS A 187 -10.46 -1.22 -8.23
CA LYS A 187 -10.89 -0.26 -7.20
C LYS A 187 -9.84 0.01 -6.13
N VAL A 188 -9.05 -0.99 -5.76
CA VAL A 188 -8.05 -0.88 -4.68
C VAL A 188 -6.67 -0.55 -5.24
N TRP A 189 -6.26 -1.15 -6.36
CA TRP A 189 -4.95 -0.92 -6.99
C TRP A 189 -5.04 -0.13 -8.30
N GLY A 190 -6.16 -0.21 -9.05
CA GLY A 190 -6.49 0.50 -10.30
C GLY A 190 -6.01 -0.22 -11.56
N ASN A 191 -6.56 0.23 -12.68
CA ASN A 191 -6.40 -0.41 -13.98
C ASN A 191 -4.97 -0.37 -14.55
N GLU A 192 -4.11 0.53 -14.06
CA GLU A 192 -2.74 0.70 -14.58
C GLU A 192 -1.70 -0.12 -13.80
N VAL A 193 -2.12 -0.82 -12.75
CA VAL A 193 -1.22 -1.59 -11.90
C VAL A 193 -1.24 -3.05 -12.33
N VAL A 194 -0.12 -3.53 -12.85
CA VAL A 194 0.08 -4.94 -13.19
C VAL A 194 0.42 -5.71 -11.90
N VAL A 195 -0.57 -5.89 -11.03
CA VAL A 195 -0.46 -6.82 -9.91
C VAL A 195 -1.24 -8.09 -10.24
N GLY A 196 -0.63 -9.23 -9.98
CA GLY A 196 -1.29 -10.53 -10.19
C GLY A 196 -2.43 -10.75 -9.20
N GLY A 197 -3.39 -11.62 -9.54
CA GLY A 197 -4.50 -11.97 -8.65
C GLY A 197 -4.07 -12.51 -7.27
N ARG A 198 -2.84 -12.99 -7.12
CA ARG A 198 -2.24 -13.42 -5.84
C ARG A 198 -2.10 -12.27 -4.83
N THR A 199 -1.96 -11.03 -5.28
CA THR A 199 -1.89 -9.86 -4.40
C THR A 199 -3.11 -9.73 -3.49
N ILE A 200 -4.32 -9.95 -4.05
CA ILE A 200 -5.56 -9.92 -3.27
C ILE A 200 -5.55 -11.02 -2.19
N ASP A 201 -5.10 -12.22 -2.54
CA ASP A 201 -5.11 -13.38 -1.65
C ASP A 201 -4.24 -13.14 -0.41
N VAL A 202 -3.07 -12.52 -0.59
CA VAL A 202 -2.17 -12.15 0.50
C VAL A 202 -2.83 -11.12 1.43
N HIS A 203 -3.42 -10.07 0.88
CA HIS A 203 -4.09 -9.04 1.68
C HIS A 203 -5.34 -9.57 2.41
N ILE A 204 -6.12 -10.47 1.76
CA ILE A 204 -7.24 -11.15 2.41
C ILE A 204 -6.76 -12.05 3.56
N ARG A 205 -5.65 -12.78 3.39
CA ARG A 205 -5.07 -13.57 4.47
C ARG A 205 -4.73 -12.69 5.68
N LYS A 206 -4.06 -11.56 5.47
CA LYS A 206 -3.71 -10.62 6.54
C LYS A 206 -4.93 -9.99 7.22
N LEU A 207 -5.95 -9.65 6.43
CA LEU A 207 -7.21 -9.15 7.00
C LEU A 207 -7.89 -10.21 7.87
N ARG A 208 -7.86 -11.48 7.47
CA ARG A 208 -8.38 -12.58 8.27
C ARG A 208 -7.62 -12.74 9.58
N GLU A 209 -6.31 -12.66 9.55
CA GLU A 209 -5.45 -12.74 10.74
C GLU A 209 -5.73 -11.59 11.72
N LYS A 210 -5.92 -10.35 11.21
CA LYS A 210 -6.08 -9.15 12.02
C LYS A 210 -7.52 -8.90 12.49
N ILE A 211 -8.51 -9.15 11.64
CA ILE A 211 -9.92 -8.81 11.90
C ILE A 211 -10.70 -10.05 12.32
N GLY A 212 -10.36 -11.20 11.72
CA GLY A 212 -11.02 -12.48 11.96
C GLY A 212 -11.48 -13.15 10.66
N ASP A 213 -11.22 -14.46 10.55
CA ASP A 213 -11.53 -15.25 9.34
C ASP A 213 -13.02 -15.30 9.03
N LYS A 214 -13.87 -15.29 10.07
CA LYS A 214 -15.32 -15.36 9.94
C LYS A 214 -15.93 -14.28 9.05
N TYR A 215 -15.31 -13.10 8.96
CA TYR A 215 -15.82 -11.96 8.21
C TYR A 215 -15.52 -12.02 6.70
N PHE A 216 -14.59 -12.86 6.26
CA PHE A 216 -14.14 -12.87 4.87
C PHE A 216 -14.42 -14.22 4.20
N LYS A 217 -15.40 -14.27 3.31
CA LYS A 217 -15.72 -15.48 2.56
C LYS A 217 -15.12 -15.44 1.16
N THR A 218 -14.45 -16.54 0.80
CA THR A 218 -13.96 -16.77 -0.56
C THR A 218 -15.07 -17.42 -1.40
N VAL A 219 -15.42 -16.79 -2.52
CA VAL A 219 -16.25 -17.41 -3.54
C VAL A 219 -15.32 -17.98 -4.62
N LYS A 220 -15.10 -19.28 -4.57
CA LYS A 220 -14.09 -19.98 -5.37
C LYS A 220 -14.25 -19.66 -6.87
N GLY A 221 -13.17 -19.25 -7.51
CA GLY A 221 -13.15 -18.87 -8.94
C GLY A 221 -13.79 -17.52 -9.26
N VAL A 222 -14.36 -16.79 -8.30
CA VAL A 222 -15.04 -15.50 -8.51
C VAL A 222 -14.36 -14.35 -7.77
N GLY A 223 -14.25 -14.42 -6.44
CA GLY A 223 -13.72 -13.33 -5.66
C GLY A 223 -14.01 -13.46 -4.17
N TYR A 224 -14.25 -12.33 -3.51
CA TYR A 224 -14.40 -12.24 -2.07
C TYR A 224 -15.64 -11.45 -1.67
N LYS A 225 -16.19 -11.76 -0.51
CA LYS A 225 -17.23 -10.95 0.15
C LYS A 225 -16.95 -10.80 1.63
N PHE A 226 -17.42 -9.70 2.19
CA PHE A 226 -17.49 -9.48 3.63
C PHE A 226 -18.86 -9.93 4.13
N VAL A 227 -18.90 -10.61 5.28
CA VAL A 227 -20.14 -11.05 5.94
C VAL A 227 -20.17 -10.51 7.37
N ILE A 228 -21.36 -10.11 7.85
CA ILE A 228 -21.53 -9.50 9.17
C ILE A 228 -21.81 -10.56 10.23
N ASN A 229 -22.62 -11.56 9.91
CA ASN A 229 -22.98 -12.68 10.77
C ASN A 229 -22.96 -13.98 9.97
N GLU A 230 -22.44 -15.05 10.56
CA GLU A 230 -22.88 -16.41 10.29
C GLU A 230 -23.52 -16.93 11.59
N ASP A 231 -24.82 -17.14 11.53
CA ASP A 231 -25.50 -18.07 12.43
C ASP A 231 -25.11 -19.50 12.04
#